data_d5ee2fdae2671743da4d0a65a0452b01
#
_entry.id   d5ee2fdae2671743da4d0a65a0452b01
#
_cell.length_a   1.000
_cell.length_b   1.000
_cell.length_c   1.000
_cell.angle_alpha   90.00
_cell.angle_beta   90.00
_cell.angle_gamma   90.00
#
_symmetry.space_group_name_H-M   'P 1'
#
loop_
_entity.id
_entity.type
_entity.pdbx_description
1 polymer ?
#
loop_
_entity_poly.entity_id
_entity_poly.type
_entity_poly.pdbx_seq_one_letter_code
_entity_poly.pdbx_strand_id
1 'polypeptide(L)'
;MKKLKIVSIFVFILSAILFGGYVAKEKVAKDSTGPVITMDSDSIAVSINDGREALLRGVTASDAGDGDITASVHVESVGPMNENGERKVSYVAFDSDGNVSHALRTMTYTDYTAPVLTLSKNLAYPAGTTNLVDGFTAQDCWGQDITSEIRVLFTESKNVRLAGFYPARVKVIDSTGGSFELPVNYEIYVAQAYNKLPALTLDNYLLYINKGEQFNALDHLNNVTINGAKYTPVEEDGTYGVVEEYEKGQERTIDLNRFTISGDVDTNTPGCYEVSVSLEDSFYETGTGTVRMYVVVKEGGTE
;
A
#
# COMPACT_ATOMS: atom_id res chain seq x y z
N MET A 1 36.16 -76.87 15.89
CA MET A 1 36.34 -75.48 15.40
C MET A 1 36.02 -75.25 13.92
N LYS A 2 36.45 -76.17 12.98
CA LYS A 2 36.14 -75.95 11.52
C LYS A 2 34.63 -75.98 11.21
N LYS A 3 33.83 -76.89 11.80
CA LYS A 3 32.38 -76.94 11.57
C LYS A 3 31.63 -75.72 12.03
N LEU A 4 32.04 -75.08 13.18
CA LEU A 4 31.41 -73.88 13.70
C LEU A 4 31.67 -72.65 12.77
N LYS A 5 32.87 -72.54 12.22
CA LYS A 5 33.20 -71.49 11.23
C LYS A 5 32.39 -71.59 9.97
N ILE A 6 32.15 -72.81 9.45
CA ILE A 6 31.34 -73.09 8.25
C ILE A 6 29.89 -72.72 8.49
N VAL A 7 29.31 -73.03 9.65
CA VAL A 7 27.94 -72.65 10.04
C VAL A 7 27.80 -71.13 10.16
N SER A 8 28.76 -70.45 10.76
CA SER A 8 28.74 -69.00 10.89
C SER A 8 28.79 -68.28 9.54
N ILE A 9 29.62 -68.80 8.61
CA ILE A 9 29.70 -68.26 7.25
C ILE A 9 28.36 -68.44 6.50
N PHE A 10 27.74 -69.61 6.67
CA PHE A 10 26.47 -69.95 6.01
C PHE A 10 25.34 -69.02 6.54
N VAL A 11 25.26 -68.82 7.86
CA VAL A 11 24.29 -67.91 8.46
C VAL A 11 24.51 -66.48 8.01
N PHE A 12 25.76 -66.02 7.90
CA PHE A 12 26.07 -64.69 7.39
C PHE A 12 25.66 -64.48 5.93
N ILE A 13 25.95 -65.48 5.06
CA ILE A 13 25.56 -65.42 3.65
C ILE A 13 24.02 -65.44 3.49
N LEU A 14 23.32 -66.27 4.26
CA LEU A 14 21.86 -66.34 4.26
C LEU A 14 21.25 -65.00 4.72
N SER A 15 21.80 -64.43 5.80
CA SER A 15 21.40 -63.12 6.32
C SER A 15 21.65 -62.00 5.29
N ALA A 16 22.79 -62.02 4.58
CA ALA A 16 23.10 -61.06 3.53
C ALA A 16 22.17 -61.17 2.31
N ILE A 17 21.79 -62.40 1.93
CA ILE A 17 20.82 -62.66 0.83
C ILE A 17 19.42 -62.16 1.24
N LEU A 18 18.96 -62.45 2.47
CA LEU A 18 17.67 -61.99 2.97
C LEU A 18 17.64 -60.49 3.08
N PHE A 19 18.71 -59.87 3.57
CA PHE A 19 18.84 -58.40 3.67
C PHE A 19 18.88 -57.74 2.27
N GLY A 20 19.68 -58.35 1.34
CA GLY A 20 19.73 -57.87 -0.03
C GLY A 20 18.38 -58.01 -0.75
N GLY A 21 17.66 -59.10 -0.52
CA GLY A 21 16.30 -59.31 -1.04
C GLY A 21 15.29 -58.34 -0.46
N TYR A 22 15.38 -58.06 0.83
CA TYR A 22 14.55 -57.05 1.51
C TYR A 22 14.78 -55.65 0.90
N VAL A 23 16.05 -55.21 0.83
CA VAL A 23 16.41 -53.88 0.24
C VAL A 23 16.03 -53.80 -1.25
N ALA A 24 16.18 -54.88 -2.01
CA ALA A 24 15.76 -54.92 -3.40
C ALA A 24 14.24 -54.81 -3.55
N LYS A 25 13.48 -55.51 -2.68
CA LYS A 25 12.03 -55.43 -2.66
C LYS A 25 11.55 -54.01 -2.29
N GLU A 26 12.18 -53.37 -1.30
CA GLU A 26 11.84 -52.03 -0.90
C GLU A 26 12.13 -51.01 -2.01
N LYS A 27 13.25 -51.15 -2.74
CA LYS A 27 13.58 -50.29 -3.89
C LYS A 27 12.66 -50.50 -5.11
N VAL A 28 12.20 -51.72 -5.34
CA VAL A 28 11.28 -52.04 -6.45
C VAL A 28 9.84 -51.68 -6.12
N ALA A 29 9.48 -51.70 -4.83
CA ALA A 29 8.15 -51.32 -4.36
C ALA A 29 7.95 -49.80 -4.22
N LYS A 30 9.05 -49.01 -4.18
CA LYS A 30 8.98 -47.56 -4.02
C LYS A 30 8.58 -46.90 -5.35
N ASP A 31 7.44 -46.23 -5.36
CA ASP A 31 7.07 -45.39 -6.48
C ASP A 31 8.02 -44.17 -6.57
N SER A 32 8.37 -43.77 -7.79
CA SER A 32 9.21 -42.63 -8.09
C SER A 32 8.45 -41.54 -8.85
N THR A 33 7.16 -41.74 -9.06
CA THR A 33 6.29 -40.74 -9.69
C THR A 33 5.70 -39.85 -8.62
N GLY A 34 5.64 -38.54 -8.87
CA GLY A 34 5.00 -37.64 -7.94
C GLY A 34 3.49 -37.57 -8.15
N PRO A 35 2.76 -37.16 -7.12
CA PRO A 35 1.30 -37.01 -7.18
C PRO A 35 0.86 -36.01 -8.26
N VAL A 36 -0.36 -36.17 -8.75
CA VAL A 36 -0.98 -35.24 -9.71
C VAL A 36 -1.95 -34.37 -8.97
N ILE A 37 -1.66 -33.04 -8.95
CA ILE A 37 -2.57 -32.01 -8.39
C ILE A 37 -3.50 -31.56 -9.52
N THR A 38 -4.81 -31.60 -9.27
CA THR A 38 -5.85 -31.15 -10.20
C THR A 38 -6.68 -30.05 -9.59
N MET A 39 -7.05 -29.09 -10.39
CA MET A 39 -7.87 -27.95 -9.98
C MET A 39 -9.11 -27.86 -10.86
N ASP A 40 -10.24 -27.48 -10.28
CA ASP A 40 -11.50 -27.28 -10.99
C ASP A 40 -11.50 -26.04 -11.89
N SER A 41 -10.60 -25.08 -11.61
CA SER A 41 -10.39 -23.84 -12.36
C SER A 41 -8.96 -23.35 -12.20
N ASP A 42 -8.42 -22.66 -13.21
CA ASP A 42 -7.11 -22.01 -13.18
C ASP A 42 -7.06 -20.75 -12.30
N SER A 43 -8.23 -20.30 -11.84
CA SER A 43 -8.35 -19.12 -10.98
C SER A 43 -9.32 -19.35 -9.82
N ILE A 44 -9.13 -18.59 -8.74
CA ILE A 44 -10.03 -18.58 -7.57
C ILE A 44 -10.19 -17.14 -7.06
N ALA A 45 -11.42 -16.78 -6.70
CA ALA A 45 -11.73 -15.56 -6.02
C ALA A 45 -12.05 -15.85 -4.55
N VAL A 46 -11.45 -15.06 -3.64
CA VAL A 46 -11.61 -15.19 -2.18
C VAL A 46 -11.79 -13.80 -1.55
N SER A 47 -12.41 -13.73 -0.38
CA SER A 47 -12.43 -12.51 0.42
C SER A 47 -11.07 -12.27 1.10
N ILE A 48 -10.73 -11.01 1.38
CA ILE A 48 -9.55 -10.66 2.21
C ILE A 48 -9.64 -11.24 3.62
N ASN A 49 -10.84 -11.59 4.07
CA ASN A 49 -11.11 -12.17 5.39
C ASN A 49 -11.17 -13.70 5.38
N ASP A 50 -11.07 -14.33 4.22
CA ASP A 50 -11.03 -15.78 4.11
C ASP A 50 -9.70 -16.35 4.63
N GLY A 51 -9.76 -17.47 5.36
CA GLY A 51 -8.58 -18.21 5.76
C GLY A 51 -7.88 -18.92 4.59
N ARG A 52 -6.67 -19.41 4.83
CA ARG A 52 -5.89 -20.13 3.79
C ARG A 52 -6.60 -21.37 3.25
N GLU A 53 -7.51 -21.98 4.02
CA GLU A 53 -8.34 -23.14 3.61
C GLU A 53 -9.26 -22.81 2.43
N ALA A 54 -9.68 -21.53 2.31
CA ALA A 54 -10.48 -21.11 1.16
C ALA A 54 -9.73 -21.30 -0.18
N LEU A 55 -8.40 -21.20 -0.15
CA LEU A 55 -7.56 -21.40 -1.35
C LEU A 55 -7.52 -22.86 -1.80
N LEU A 56 -7.86 -23.82 -0.94
CA LEU A 56 -7.89 -25.25 -1.28
C LEU A 56 -9.20 -25.67 -1.96
N ARG A 57 -10.17 -24.79 -2.09
CA ARG A 57 -11.45 -25.10 -2.75
C ARG A 57 -11.21 -25.56 -4.20
N GLY A 58 -11.76 -26.73 -4.55
CA GLY A 58 -11.64 -27.30 -5.88
C GLY A 58 -10.24 -27.82 -6.25
N VAL A 59 -9.35 -27.97 -5.25
CA VAL A 59 -8.02 -28.59 -5.45
C VAL A 59 -8.08 -30.02 -4.92
N THR A 60 -7.64 -30.97 -5.75
CA THR A 60 -7.53 -32.38 -5.40
C THR A 60 -6.16 -32.89 -5.78
N ALA A 61 -5.73 -33.99 -5.17
CA ALA A 61 -4.50 -34.69 -5.57
C ALA A 61 -4.71 -36.20 -5.58
N SER A 62 -4.11 -36.85 -6.55
CA SER A 62 -4.11 -38.32 -6.67
C SER A 62 -2.74 -38.80 -7.03
N ASP A 63 -2.45 -40.02 -6.61
CA ASP A 63 -1.24 -40.74 -6.92
C ASP A 63 -1.59 -42.16 -7.43
N ALA A 64 -0.72 -42.73 -8.27
CA ALA A 64 -0.95 -44.05 -8.85
C ALA A 64 -0.88 -45.20 -7.83
N GLY A 65 -0.03 -45.05 -6.81
CA GLY A 65 0.17 -46.02 -5.73
C GLY A 65 -0.76 -45.80 -4.54
N ASP A 66 -0.97 -44.55 -4.16
CA ASP A 66 -1.70 -44.15 -2.94
C ASP A 66 -3.18 -43.83 -3.19
N GLY A 67 -3.59 -43.62 -4.46
CA GLY A 67 -4.96 -43.23 -4.81
C GLY A 67 -5.25 -41.75 -4.50
N ASP A 68 -6.36 -41.48 -3.81
CA ASP A 68 -6.74 -40.10 -3.41
C ASP A 68 -5.91 -39.65 -2.21
N ILE A 69 -5.07 -38.68 -2.46
CA ILE A 69 -4.22 -38.02 -1.44
C ILE A 69 -4.54 -36.54 -1.29
N THR A 70 -5.76 -36.11 -1.59
CA THR A 70 -6.20 -34.71 -1.49
C THR A 70 -5.89 -34.11 -0.12
N ALA A 71 -5.93 -34.88 0.95
CA ALA A 71 -5.58 -34.43 2.29
C ALA A 71 -4.12 -34.01 2.46
N SER A 72 -3.21 -34.41 1.55
CA SER A 72 -1.80 -34.02 1.56
C SER A 72 -1.55 -32.66 0.89
N VAL A 73 -2.58 -32.08 0.24
CA VAL A 73 -2.42 -30.79 -0.45
C VAL A 73 -2.34 -29.65 0.56
N HIS A 74 -1.31 -28.85 0.42
CA HIS A 74 -1.13 -27.63 1.20
C HIS A 74 -0.86 -26.43 0.31
N VAL A 75 -1.28 -25.24 0.78
CA VAL A 75 -0.83 -23.98 0.19
C VAL A 75 0.62 -23.73 0.64
N GLU A 76 1.56 -23.84 -0.28
CA GLU A 76 2.98 -23.58 -0.02
C GLU A 76 3.24 -22.10 0.16
N SER A 77 2.82 -21.29 -0.82
CA SER A 77 3.02 -19.84 -0.81
C SER A 77 1.92 -19.09 -1.55
N VAL A 78 1.78 -17.82 -1.21
CA VAL A 78 0.96 -16.84 -1.95
C VAL A 78 1.88 -15.69 -2.31
N GLY A 79 2.08 -15.48 -3.61
CA GLY A 79 2.93 -14.43 -4.15
C GLY A 79 2.35 -13.02 -3.91
N PRO A 80 3.12 -11.96 -4.20
CA PRO A 80 2.62 -10.59 -4.11
C PRO A 80 1.55 -10.32 -5.17
N MET A 81 0.74 -9.29 -4.94
CA MET A 81 -0.23 -8.79 -5.90
C MET A 81 0.48 -8.13 -7.08
N ASN A 82 -0.01 -8.40 -8.29
CA ASN A 82 0.44 -7.74 -9.51
C ASN A 82 -0.44 -6.50 -9.81
N GLU A 83 -0.12 -5.79 -10.88
CA GLU A 83 -0.86 -4.58 -11.30
C GLU A 83 -2.33 -4.85 -11.67
N ASN A 84 -2.69 -6.10 -11.99
CA ASN A 84 -4.07 -6.50 -12.28
C ASN A 84 -4.86 -6.94 -11.03
N GLY A 85 -4.29 -6.83 -9.84
CA GLY A 85 -4.90 -7.30 -8.60
C GLY A 85 -4.82 -8.83 -8.39
N GLU A 86 -4.03 -9.53 -9.20
CA GLU A 86 -3.87 -10.98 -9.15
C GLU A 86 -2.66 -11.40 -8.32
N ARG A 87 -2.77 -12.55 -7.66
CA ARG A 87 -1.68 -13.20 -6.93
C ARG A 87 -1.52 -14.65 -7.42
N LYS A 88 -0.31 -15.21 -7.32
CA LYS A 88 -0.06 -16.62 -7.61
C LYS A 88 -0.04 -17.43 -6.32
N VAL A 89 -0.86 -18.47 -6.27
CA VAL A 89 -0.88 -19.45 -5.18
C VAL A 89 -0.13 -20.68 -5.64
N SER A 90 0.88 -21.11 -4.87
CA SER A 90 1.59 -22.37 -5.05
C SER A 90 1.02 -23.42 -4.13
N TYR A 91 0.68 -24.57 -4.69
CA TYR A 91 0.25 -25.76 -3.96
C TYR A 91 1.35 -26.79 -3.99
N VAL A 92 1.40 -27.60 -2.94
CA VAL A 92 2.30 -28.76 -2.83
C VAL A 92 1.49 -29.96 -2.36
N ALA A 93 1.76 -31.14 -2.91
CA ALA A 93 1.23 -32.41 -2.45
C ALA A 93 2.36 -33.44 -2.29
N PHE A 94 2.18 -34.36 -1.35
CA PHE A 94 3.15 -35.42 -1.02
C PHE A 94 2.46 -36.78 -1.06
N ASP A 95 3.14 -37.75 -1.63
CA ASP A 95 2.73 -39.16 -1.54
C ASP A 95 3.38 -39.88 -0.33
N SER A 96 3.05 -41.14 -0.10
CA SER A 96 3.61 -41.95 1.00
C SER A 96 5.08 -42.32 0.78
N ASP A 97 5.58 -42.29 -0.44
CA ASP A 97 6.97 -42.54 -0.81
C ASP A 97 7.88 -41.30 -0.71
N GLY A 98 7.30 -40.14 -0.43
CA GLY A 98 7.97 -38.87 -0.26
C GLY A 98 8.27 -38.15 -1.57
N ASN A 99 7.59 -38.46 -2.67
CA ASN A 99 7.63 -37.67 -3.88
C ASN A 99 6.74 -36.44 -3.72
N VAL A 100 7.11 -35.34 -4.40
CA VAL A 100 6.50 -34.04 -4.24
C VAL A 100 6.07 -33.50 -5.59
N SER A 101 4.89 -32.92 -5.65
CA SER A 101 4.43 -32.18 -6.82
C SER A 101 3.93 -30.79 -6.45
N HIS A 102 4.08 -29.88 -7.40
CA HIS A 102 3.66 -28.48 -7.25
C HIS A 102 2.67 -28.11 -8.35
N ALA A 103 1.75 -27.21 -8.02
CA ALA A 103 0.84 -26.60 -8.97
C ALA A 103 0.64 -25.12 -8.66
N LEU A 104 0.29 -24.34 -9.68
CA LEU A 104 0.07 -22.91 -9.56
C LEU A 104 -1.36 -22.56 -9.96
N ARG A 105 -1.99 -21.69 -9.20
CA ARG A 105 -3.32 -21.12 -9.48
C ARG A 105 -3.28 -19.61 -9.35
N THR A 106 -4.04 -18.89 -10.17
CA THR A 106 -4.24 -17.46 -10.00
C THR A 106 -5.32 -17.21 -8.96
N MET A 107 -5.09 -16.23 -8.09
CA MET A 107 -6.03 -15.82 -7.06
C MET A 107 -6.30 -14.33 -7.17
N THR A 108 -7.56 -13.92 -6.96
CA THR A 108 -7.98 -12.53 -6.80
C THR A 108 -8.77 -12.37 -5.50
N TYR A 109 -8.76 -11.17 -4.93
CA TYR A 109 -9.68 -10.83 -3.85
C TYR A 109 -10.97 -10.24 -4.41
N THR A 110 -12.11 -10.54 -3.77
CA THR A 110 -13.42 -10.01 -4.15
C THR A 110 -13.71 -8.63 -3.56
N ASP A 111 -13.02 -8.28 -2.47
CA ASP A 111 -13.30 -7.13 -1.60
C ASP A 111 -12.03 -6.37 -1.18
N TYR A 112 -10.96 -6.52 -1.93
CA TYR A 112 -9.72 -5.79 -1.69
C TYR A 112 -9.87 -4.31 -2.04
N THR A 113 -9.35 -3.46 -1.17
CA THR A 113 -9.17 -2.03 -1.41
C THR A 113 -7.70 -1.66 -1.26
N ALA A 114 -7.20 -0.82 -2.15
CA ALA A 114 -5.83 -0.34 -2.06
C ALA A 114 -5.59 0.42 -0.74
N PRO A 115 -4.34 0.47 -0.23
CA PRO A 115 -4.00 1.26 0.94
C PRO A 115 -4.45 2.70 0.81
N VAL A 116 -4.92 3.28 1.92
CA VAL A 116 -5.38 4.67 1.99
C VAL A 116 -4.33 5.50 2.71
N LEU A 117 -3.85 6.57 2.07
CA LEU A 117 -3.03 7.60 2.70
C LEU A 117 -3.92 8.70 3.28
N THR A 118 -3.50 9.32 4.37
CA THR A 118 -4.02 10.61 4.81
C THR A 118 -2.86 11.60 4.96
N LEU A 119 -3.17 12.89 4.86
CA LEU A 119 -2.19 13.96 5.01
C LEU A 119 -2.80 15.05 5.90
N SER A 120 -2.14 15.33 7.02
CA SER A 120 -2.62 16.24 8.06
C SER A 120 -2.04 17.65 8.01
N LYS A 121 -1.09 17.92 7.09
CA LYS A 121 -0.44 19.22 6.97
C LYS A 121 0.11 19.49 5.56
N ASN A 122 0.41 20.77 5.29
CA ASN A 122 1.10 21.17 4.07
C ASN A 122 2.50 20.52 3.97
N LEU A 123 2.90 20.10 2.78
CA LEU A 123 4.21 19.51 2.50
C LEU A 123 5.28 20.60 2.32
N ALA A 124 5.31 21.55 3.24
CA ALA A 124 6.30 22.60 3.32
C ALA A 124 7.18 22.43 4.57
N TYR A 125 8.50 22.36 4.37
CA TYR A 125 9.45 22.03 5.43
C TYR A 125 10.64 22.99 5.44
N PRO A 126 11.19 23.33 6.61
CA PRO A 126 12.41 24.12 6.68
C PRO A 126 13.61 23.37 6.10
N ALA A 127 14.53 24.10 5.50
CA ALA A 127 15.76 23.55 4.94
C ALA A 127 16.53 22.73 5.99
N GLY A 128 16.92 21.50 5.60
CA GLY A 128 17.61 20.55 6.48
C GLY A 128 16.68 19.54 7.17
N THR A 129 15.38 19.58 6.95
CA THR A 129 14.45 18.57 7.46
C THR A 129 14.81 17.19 6.91
N THR A 130 14.85 16.20 7.78
CA THR A 130 15.17 14.80 7.42
C THR A 130 13.96 13.90 7.35
N ASN A 131 12.94 14.16 8.19
CA ASN A 131 11.67 13.40 8.18
C ASN A 131 10.67 14.08 7.24
N LEU A 132 10.54 13.57 6.03
CA LEU A 132 9.64 14.07 4.99
C LEU A 132 8.34 13.25 4.87
N VAL A 133 8.16 12.23 5.71
CA VAL A 133 6.88 11.48 5.82
C VAL A 133 5.99 12.03 6.94
N ASP A 134 6.49 13.01 7.69
CA ASP A 134 5.75 13.64 8.77
C ASP A 134 4.46 14.31 8.25
N GLY A 135 3.34 14.00 8.90
CA GLY A 135 2.01 14.40 8.47
C GLY A 135 1.26 13.37 7.64
N PHE A 136 1.93 12.36 7.11
CA PHE A 136 1.27 11.22 6.48
C PHE A 136 0.94 10.11 7.48
N THR A 137 -0.21 9.48 7.28
CA THR A 137 -0.52 8.16 7.84
C THR A 137 -1.09 7.25 6.75
N ALA A 138 -1.03 5.93 6.97
CA ALA A 138 -1.54 4.97 6.00
C ALA A 138 -2.24 3.81 6.70
N GLN A 139 -3.32 3.32 6.08
CA GLN A 139 -4.04 2.12 6.49
C GLN A 139 -4.17 1.15 5.33
N ASP A 140 -4.11 -0.14 5.64
CA ASP A 140 -4.36 -1.21 4.67
C ASP A 140 -5.85 -1.53 4.52
N CYS A 141 -6.18 -2.53 3.69
CA CYS A 141 -7.55 -2.98 3.46
C CYS A 141 -8.26 -3.57 4.70
N TRP A 142 -7.52 -3.91 5.75
CA TRP A 142 -8.07 -4.35 7.05
C TRP A 142 -8.19 -3.20 8.06
N GLY A 143 -7.83 -1.97 7.69
CA GLY A 143 -7.79 -0.81 8.58
C GLY A 143 -6.59 -0.81 9.53
N GLN A 144 -5.58 -1.64 9.31
CA GLN A 144 -4.37 -1.67 10.12
C GLN A 144 -3.46 -0.50 9.75
N ASP A 145 -2.81 0.08 10.76
CA ASP A 145 -1.83 1.14 10.56
C ASP A 145 -0.55 0.59 9.90
N ILE A 146 -0.28 1.04 8.69
CA ILE A 146 0.92 0.73 7.90
C ILE A 146 1.75 1.99 7.60
N THR A 147 1.66 3.01 8.44
CA THR A 147 2.39 4.28 8.29
C THR A 147 3.91 4.08 8.18
N SER A 148 4.47 3.08 8.85
CA SER A 148 5.90 2.72 8.74
C SER A 148 6.32 2.25 7.35
N GLU A 149 5.38 1.80 6.52
CA GLU A 149 5.63 1.33 5.17
C GLU A 149 5.64 2.45 4.12
N ILE A 150 5.34 3.70 4.52
CA ILE A 150 5.39 4.86 3.63
C ILE A 150 6.82 5.12 3.18
N ARG A 151 7.01 5.31 1.89
CA ARG A 151 8.28 5.67 1.25
C ARG A 151 8.11 6.90 0.38
N VAL A 152 9.08 7.83 0.46
CA VAL A 152 9.14 9.03 -0.39
C VAL A 152 10.21 8.82 -1.45
N LEU A 153 9.80 8.83 -2.71
CA LEU A 153 10.64 8.61 -3.87
C LEU A 153 10.73 9.92 -4.65
N PHE A 154 11.87 10.59 -4.59
CA PHE A 154 12.08 11.82 -5.37
C PHE A 154 12.35 11.47 -6.84
N THR A 155 11.72 12.20 -7.75
CA THR A 155 11.86 12.00 -9.20
C THR A 155 13.17 12.59 -9.74
N GLU A 156 13.74 13.55 -8.99
CA GLU A 156 15.00 14.22 -9.31
C GLU A 156 15.94 14.23 -8.10
N SER A 157 17.21 14.61 -8.34
CA SER A 157 18.18 14.78 -7.26
C SER A 157 17.68 15.83 -6.26
N LYS A 158 17.46 15.41 -5.01
CA LYS A 158 17.04 16.31 -3.96
C LYS A 158 18.22 16.90 -3.20
N ASN A 159 18.10 18.17 -2.87
CA ASN A 159 18.95 18.80 -1.86
C ASN A 159 18.07 19.56 -0.83
N VAL A 160 17.59 18.84 0.16
CA VAL A 160 16.70 19.38 1.21
C VAL A 160 17.36 20.51 2.07
N ARG A 161 18.62 20.86 1.80
CA ARG A 161 19.28 22.01 2.40
C ARG A 161 19.08 23.30 1.61
N LEU A 162 18.57 23.22 0.39
CA LEU A 162 18.28 24.36 -0.46
C LEU A 162 16.77 24.56 -0.57
N ALA A 163 16.37 25.82 -0.53
CA ALA A 163 14.97 26.19 -0.77
C ALA A 163 14.60 25.88 -2.23
N GLY A 164 13.39 25.36 -2.44
CA GLY A 164 12.88 24.99 -3.76
C GLY A 164 11.74 23.98 -3.69
N PHE A 165 11.24 23.62 -4.86
CA PHE A 165 10.21 22.60 -5.03
C PHE A 165 10.85 21.29 -5.49
N TYR A 166 10.46 20.20 -4.88
CA TYR A 166 11.02 18.87 -5.11
C TYR A 166 9.90 17.88 -5.39
N PRO A 167 9.67 17.55 -6.68
CA PRO A 167 8.65 16.58 -7.05
C PRO A 167 9.05 15.19 -6.54
N ALA A 168 8.08 14.50 -5.97
CA ALA A 168 8.25 13.17 -5.39
C ALA A 168 6.97 12.34 -5.56
N ARG A 169 7.08 11.06 -5.25
CA ARG A 169 5.97 10.14 -5.11
C ARG A 169 5.98 9.56 -3.71
N VAL A 170 4.88 9.69 -3.01
CA VAL A 170 4.66 9.03 -1.72
C VAL A 170 4.00 7.71 -2.00
N LYS A 171 4.70 6.61 -1.70
CA LYS A 171 4.24 5.26 -1.96
C LYS A 171 4.07 4.48 -0.67
N VAL A 172 3.00 3.71 -0.58
CA VAL A 172 2.77 2.73 0.47
C VAL A 172 2.43 1.38 -0.18
N ILE A 173 2.92 0.30 0.42
CA ILE A 173 2.66 -1.07 -0.03
C ILE A 173 2.18 -1.86 1.17
N ASP A 174 1.07 -2.57 1.05
CA ASP A 174 0.55 -3.43 2.09
C ASP A 174 1.16 -4.84 2.08
N SER A 175 0.79 -5.68 3.02
CA SER A 175 1.27 -7.06 3.15
C SER A 175 0.82 -7.99 2.02
N THR A 176 -0.17 -7.60 1.22
CA THR A 176 -0.61 -8.35 0.05
C THR A 176 0.25 -8.06 -1.19
N GLY A 177 1.02 -6.99 -1.16
CA GLY A 177 1.75 -6.43 -2.30
C GLY A 177 0.96 -5.40 -3.09
N GLY A 178 -0.29 -5.12 -2.69
CA GLY A 178 -1.04 -4.01 -3.23
C GLY A 178 -0.47 -2.67 -2.78
N SER A 179 -0.62 -1.62 -3.60
CA SER A 179 0.02 -0.35 -3.31
C SER A 179 -0.82 0.84 -3.74
N PHE A 180 -0.56 1.97 -3.09
CA PHE A 180 -1.03 3.28 -3.50
C PHE A 180 0.15 4.22 -3.67
N GLU A 181 0.10 5.10 -4.67
CA GLU A 181 1.15 6.06 -4.98
C GLU A 181 0.54 7.43 -5.26
N LEU A 182 0.97 8.44 -4.49
CA LEU A 182 0.53 9.82 -4.60
C LEU A 182 1.68 10.67 -5.13
N PRO A 183 1.57 11.29 -6.32
CA PRO A 183 2.50 12.31 -6.78
C PRO A 183 2.31 13.58 -5.94
N VAL A 184 3.42 14.16 -5.48
CA VAL A 184 3.42 15.34 -4.60
C VAL A 184 4.58 16.27 -4.92
N ASN A 185 4.45 17.55 -4.51
CA ASN A 185 5.54 18.51 -4.53
C ASN A 185 5.89 18.94 -3.10
N TYR A 186 7.09 18.63 -2.66
CA TYR A 186 7.65 19.14 -1.41
C TYR A 186 8.19 20.55 -1.61
N GLU A 187 7.81 21.47 -0.72
CA GLU A 187 8.41 22.79 -0.63
C GLU A 187 9.45 22.81 0.49
N ILE A 188 10.69 23.11 0.15
CA ILE A 188 11.74 23.37 1.14
C ILE A 188 11.97 24.86 1.21
N TYR A 189 11.89 25.45 2.42
CA TYR A 189 11.94 26.87 2.60
C TYR A 189 12.99 27.32 3.62
N VAL A 190 13.38 28.62 3.55
CA VAL A 190 14.19 29.28 4.58
C VAL A 190 13.25 29.82 5.65
N ALA A 191 13.28 29.28 6.85
CA ALA A 191 12.31 29.55 7.92
C ALA A 191 12.12 31.04 8.22
N GLN A 192 13.20 31.84 8.25
CA GLN A 192 13.14 33.26 8.57
C GLN A 192 12.29 34.08 7.58
N ALA A 193 12.31 33.70 6.29
CA ALA A 193 11.50 34.35 5.26
C ALA A 193 10.06 33.80 5.27
N TYR A 194 9.92 32.51 5.34
CA TYR A 194 8.64 31.81 5.26
C TYR A 194 7.68 32.16 6.39
N ASN A 195 8.17 32.30 7.62
CA ASN A 195 7.37 32.59 8.80
C ASN A 195 6.77 34.02 8.80
N LYS A 196 7.12 34.86 7.82
CA LYS A 196 6.51 36.19 7.64
C LYS A 196 5.33 36.18 6.68
N LEU A 197 5.21 35.12 5.84
CA LEU A 197 4.15 35.01 4.86
C LEU A 197 2.81 34.72 5.52
N PRO A 198 1.68 35.03 4.85
CA PRO A 198 0.38 34.56 5.28
C PRO A 198 0.42 33.01 5.43
N ALA A 199 -0.04 32.51 6.57
CA ALA A 199 -0.13 31.09 6.82
C ALA A 199 -1.58 30.63 6.59
N LEU A 200 -1.79 29.79 5.59
CA LEU A 200 -3.08 29.20 5.26
C LEU A 200 -3.11 27.75 5.77
N THR A 201 -4.24 27.37 6.37
CA THR A 201 -4.46 25.99 6.80
C THR A 201 -5.75 25.43 6.20
N LEU A 202 -5.71 24.14 5.87
CA LEU A 202 -6.85 23.41 5.33
C LEU A 202 -7.42 22.46 6.39
N ASP A 203 -8.67 22.08 6.26
CA ASP A 203 -9.27 20.99 7.02
C ASP A 203 -8.77 19.63 6.52
N ASN A 204 -8.52 19.52 5.20
CA ASN A 204 -8.00 18.33 4.53
C ASN A 204 -6.89 18.68 3.55
N TYR A 205 -5.73 18.02 3.65
CA TYR A 205 -4.61 18.19 2.72
C TYR A 205 -4.54 17.07 1.65
N LEU A 206 -5.26 15.98 1.87
CA LEU A 206 -5.45 14.89 0.91
C LEU A 206 -6.92 14.46 0.94
N LEU A 207 -7.63 14.76 -0.12
CA LEU A 207 -9.06 14.51 -0.28
C LEU A 207 -9.29 13.38 -1.27
N TYR A 208 -10.25 12.50 -0.98
CA TYR A 208 -10.74 11.48 -1.89
C TYR A 208 -12.17 11.82 -2.29
N ILE A 209 -12.41 11.98 -3.59
CA ILE A 209 -13.73 12.24 -4.15
C ILE A 209 -14.10 11.18 -5.18
N ASN A 210 -15.38 10.99 -5.41
CA ASN A 210 -15.85 10.12 -6.46
C ASN A 210 -15.88 10.85 -7.80
N LYS A 211 -15.76 10.11 -8.89
CA LYS A 211 -15.89 10.65 -10.25
C LYS A 211 -17.21 11.42 -10.41
N GLY A 212 -17.11 12.65 -10.92
CA GLY A 212 -18.24 13.56 -11.11
C GLY A 212 -18.68 14.34 -9.89
N GLU A 213 -18.04 14.14 -8.73
CA GLU A 213 -18.31 14.90 -7.51
C GLU A 213 -17.82 16.35 -7.66
N GLN A 214 -18.60 17.31 -7.13
CA GLN A 214 -18.23 18.72 -7.16
C GLN A 214 -17.06 18.98 -6.21
N PHE A 215 -16.09 19.80 -6.66
CA PHE A 215 -14.93 20.17 -5.85
C PHE A 215 -14.69 21.68 -5.95
N ASN A 216 -14.44 22.33 -4.79
CA ASN A 216 -13.95 23.69 -4.71
C ASN A 216 -12.90 23.78 -3.58
N ALA A 217 -11.69 24.21 -3.92
CA ALA A 217 -10.57 24.25 -2.97
C ALA A 217 -10.79 25.20 -1.78
N LEU A 218 -11.57 26.26 -1.96
CA LEU A 218 -11.85 27.25 -0.89
C LEU A 218 -12.78 26.68 0.19
N ASP A 219 -13.62 25.69 -0.13
CA ASP A 219 -14.50 25.04 0.84
C ASP A 219 -13.71 24.28 1.92
N HIS A 220 -12.42 24.00 1.64
CA HIS A 220 -11.49 23.31 2.55
C HIS A 220 -10.55 24.26 3.29
N LEU A 221 -10.65 25.56 3.06
CA LEU A 221 -9.82 26.55 3.76
C LEU A 221 -10.34 26.73 5.19
N ASN A 222 -9.52 26.32 6.17
CA ASN A 222 -9.88 26.35 7.59
C ASN A 222 -9.63 27.71 8.23
N ASN A 223 -8.40 28.24 8.05
CA ASN A 223 -8.07 29.58 8.53
C ASN A 223 -6.86 30.17 7.79
N VAL A 224 -6.72 31.50 7.95
CA VAL A 224 -5.57 32.27 7.50
C VAL A 224 -4.99 33.00 8.68
N THR A 225 -3.67 33.04 8.81
CA THR A 225 -2.98 33.86 9.81
C THR A 225 -2.05 34.84 9.11
N ILE A 226 -2.22 36.14 9.37
CA ILE A 226 -1.37 37.21 8.85
C ILE A 226 -0.86 38.04 10.03
N ASN A 227 0.46 38.13 10.17
CA ASN A 227 1.11 38.87 11.23
C ASN A 227 0.51 38.60 12.65
N GLY A 228 0.19 37.32 12.92
CA GLY A 228 -0.38 36.88 14.19
C GLY A 228 -1.90 37.01 14.33
N ALA A 229 -2.57 37.74 13.44
CA ALA A 229 -4.04 37.78 13.39
C ALA A 229 -4.59 36.58 12.68
N LYS A 230 -5.57 35.91 13.28
CA LYS A 230 -6.23 34.71 12.73
C LYS A 230 -7.59 35.08 12.15
N TYR A 231 -7.79 34.69 10.88
CA TYR A 231 -9.02 34.87 10.14
C TYR A 231 -9.67 33.50 9.93
N THR A 232 -10.96 33.39 10.18
CA THR A 232 -11.78 32.22 10.00
C THR A 232 -12.91 32.48 9.02
N PRO A 233 -13.43 31.44 8.32
CA PRO A 233 -14.58 31.60 7.43
C PRO A 233 -15.77 32.22 8.14
N VAL A 234 -16.45 33.18 7.47
CA VAL A 234 -17.71 33.77 7.90
C VAL A 234 -18.81 33.23 6.99
N GLU A 235 -19.79 32.54 7.57
CA GLU A 235 -20.81 31.79 6.82
C GLU A 235 -21.77 32.68 6.01
N GLU A 236 -21.97 33.96 6.41
CA GLU A 236 -23.03 34.80 5.85
C GLU A 236 -22.67 35.56 4.57
N ASP A 237 -21.39 35.87 4.32
CA ASP A 237 -20.97 36.72 3.19
C ASP A 237 -19.78 36.20 2.37
N GLY A 238 -19.29 35.02 2.69
CA GLY A 238 -18.15 34.43 1.98
C GLY A 238 -16.80 35.12 2.23
N THR A 239 -16.70 35.91 3.30
CA THR A 239 -15.45 36.52 3.74
C THR A 239 -14.87 35.83 4.97
N TYR A 240 -13.56 35.99 5.20
CA TYR A 240 -12.90 35.50 6.41
C TYR A 240 -12.91 36.56 7.50
N GLY A 241 -13.59 36.30 8.61
CA GLY A 241 -13.66 37.21 9.77
C GLY A 241 -12.38 37.20 10.59
N VAL A 242 -12.18 38.25 11.36
CA VAL A 242 -11.10 38.39 12.35
C VAL A 242 -11.54 37.79 13.68
N VAL A 243 -10.71 36.98 14.33
CA VAL A 243 -10.89 36.53 15.70
C VAL A 243 -10.47 37.62 16.69
N GLU A 244 -10.96 37.59 17.93
CA GLU A 244 -11.02 38.63 18.96
C GLU A 244 -9.76 39.47 19.25
N GLU A 245 -8.56 38.99 18.86
CA GLU A 245 -7.30 39.72 19.06
C GLU A 245 -6.82 40.36 17.75
N TYR A 246 -7.26 41.58 17.43
CA TYR A 246 -6.66 42.33 16.34
C TYR A 246 -6.05 43.65 16.84
N GLU A 247 -4.89 44.02 16.31
CA GLU A 247 -4.29 45.30 16.57
C GLU A 247 -4.94 46.38 15.72
N LYS A 248 -4.98 47.64 16.28
CA LYS A 248 -5.55 48.77 15.57
C LYS A 248 -4.82 49.01 14.24
N GLY A 249 -5.56 48.91 13.15
CA GLY A 249 -5.04 49.10 11.79
C GLY A 249 -4.89 47.83 10.99
N GLN A 250 -5.18 46.68 11.58
CA GLN A 250 -5.25 45.42 10.82
C GLN A 250 -6.51 45.37 9.96
N GLU A 251 -6.43 44.64 8.86
CA GLU A 251 -7.56 44.29 8.02
C GLU A 251 -8.53 43.41 8.82
N ARG A 252 -9.81 43.68 8.79
CA ARG A 252 -10.81 42.94 9.58
C ARG A 252 -11.40 41.75 8.83
N THR A 253 -11.41 41.81 7.52
CA THR A 253 -11.97 40.80 6.65
C THR A 253 -11.08 40.59 5.44
N ILE A 254 -11.04 39.38 4.94
CA ILE A 254 -10.32 39.01 3.70
C ILE A 254 -11.38 38.54 2.73
N ASP A 255 -11.56 39.25 1.62
CA ASP A 255 -12.49 38.87 0.57
C ASP A 255 -12.00 37.63 -0.16
N LEU A 256 -12.90 36.70 -0.48
CA LEU A 256 -12.56 35.43 -1.19
C LEU A 256 -11.94 35.68 -2.54
N ASN A 257 -12.22 36.80 -3.21
CA ASN A 257 -11.62 37.16 -4.49
C ASN A 257 -10.11 37.45 -4.45
N ARG A 258 -9.55 37.60 -3.26
CA ARG A 258 -8.09 37.80 -3.04
C ARG A 258 -7.32 36.48 -3.06
N PHE A 259 -8.01 35.36 -2.94
CA PHE A 259 -7.36 34.08 -3.02
C PHE A 259 -7.14 33.67 -4.49
N THR A 260 -5.95 33.21 -4.77
CA THR A 260 -5.62 32.67 -6.08
C THR A 260 -5.56 31.15 -5.99
N ILE A 261 -6.37 30.48 -6.81
CA ILE A 261 -6.35 29.01 -6.93
C ILE A 261 -5.51 28.66 -8.16
N SER A 262 -4.57 27.75 -8.02
CA SER A 262 -3.76 27.21 -9.12
C SER A 262 -3.81 25.68 -9.08
N GLY A 263 -3.84 25.08 -10.27
CA GLY A 263 -4.14 23.67 -10.49
C GLY A 263 -5.61 23.48 -10.82
N ASP A 264 -5.89 22.46 -11.60
CA ASP A 264 -7.24 22.09 -12.04
C ASP A 264 -7.51 20.64 -11.65
N VAL A 265 -8.70 20.37 -11.13
CA VAL A 265 -9.17 19.02 -10.78
C VAL A 265 -10.23 18.62 -11.79
N ASP A 266 -9.86 17.76 -12.73
CA ASP A 266 -10.86 17.12 -13.58
C ASP A 266 -11.57 16.01 -12.79
N THR A 267 -12.69 16.37 -12.20
CA THR A 267 -13.49 15.43 -11.40
C THR A 267 -14.11 14.28 -12.21
N ASN A 268 -14.09 14.37 -13.56
CA ASN A 268 -14.60 13.32 -14.43
C ASN A 268 -13.54 12.30 -14.83
N THR A 269 -12.27 12.56 -14.54
CA THR A 269 -11.15 11.66 -14.84
C THR A 269 -10.50 11.16 -13.57
N PRO A 270 -10.51 9.85 -13.29
CA PRO A 270 -9.80 9.28 -12.15
C PRO A 270 -8.31 9.61 -12.20
N GLY A 271 -7.75 10.02 -11.07
CA GLY A 271 -6.36 10.43 -10.99
C GLY A 271 -6.02 11.17 -9.69
N CYS A 272 -4.76 11.61 -9.60
CA CYS A 272 -4.27 12.42 -8.49
C CYS A 272 -3.97 13.83 -9.00
N TYR A 273 -4.55 14.83 -8.37
CA TYR A 273 -4.45 16.23 -8.75
C TYR A 273 -3.86 17.05 -7.59
N GLU A 274 -3.03 18.04 -7.92
CA GLU A 274 -2.51 19.01 -6.98
C GLU A 274 -3.20 20.35 -7.20
N VAL A 275 -3.71 20.95 -6.13
CA VAL A 275 -4.29 22.30 -6.12
C VAL A 275 -3.62 23.12 -5.06
N SER A 276 -3.31 24.37 -5.36
CA SER A 276 -2.80 25.32 -4.39
C SER A 276 -3.76 26.50 -4.22
N VAL A 277 -3.87 26.95 -2.98
CA VAL A 277 -4.57 28.19 -2.60
C VAL A 277 -3.52 29.16 -2.08
N SER A 278 -3.48 30.35 -2.64
CA SER A 278 -2.51 31.39 -2.31
C SER A 278 -3.20 32.67 -1.91
N LEU A 279 -2.60 33.43 -0.99
CA LEU A 279 -3.01 34.74 -0.58
C LEU A 279 -1.80 35.66 -0.53
N GLU A 280 -1.87 36.80 -1.23
CA GLU A 280 -0.88 37.87 -1.13
C GLU A 280 -1.24 38.80 0.03
N ASP A 281 -0.27 39.08 0.90
CA ASP A 281 -0.42 40.05 1.96
C ASP A 281 -0.27 41.47 1.40
N SER A 282 -1.38 42.12 1.14
CA SER A 282 -1.43 43.48 0.63
C SER A 282 -1.31 44.54 1.72
N PHE A 283 -1.38 44.15 3.01
CA PHE A 283 -1.36 45.10 4.12
C PHE A 283 0.05 45.33 4.71
N TYR A 284 0.78 44.21 4.95
CA TYR A 284 2.14 44.26 5.47
C TYR A 284 3.21 44.03 4.42
N GLU A 285 2.81 43.79 3.19
CA GLU A 285 3.69 43.46 2.03
C GLU A 285 4.70 42.35 2.34
N THR A 286 4.30 41.38 3.15
CA THR A 286 5.18 40.26 3.55
C THR A 286 5.38 39.24 2.45
N GLY A 287 4.53 39.25 1.43
CA GLY A 287 4.58 38.34 0.29
C GLY A 287 3.36 37.41 0.19
N THR A 288 3.47 36.37 -0.60
CA THR A 288 2.39 35.42 -0.86
C THR A 288 2.56 34.14 -0.04
N GLY A 289 1.57 33.85 0.80
CA GLY A 289 1.42 32.56 1.46
C GLY A 289 0.70 31.58 0.57
N THR A 290 1.13 30.33 0.58
CA THR A 290 0.54 29.27 -0.26
C THR A 290 0.38 27.99 0.53
N VAL A 291 -0.78 27.34 0.37
CA VAL A 291 -1.05 25.99 0.88
C VAL A 291 -1.41 25.08 -0.28
N ARG A 292 -1.00 23.82 -0.21
CA ARG A 292 -1.30 22.80 -1.25
C ARG A 292 -2.17 21.70 -0.66
N MET A 293 -3.09 21.24 -1.47
CA MET A 293 -3.86 20.02 -1.24
C MET A 293 -3.77 19.08 -2.43
N TYR A 294 -3.99 17.82 -2.17
CA TYR A 294 -4.02 16.76 -3.17
C TYR A 294 -5.43 16.17 -3.22
N VAL A 295 -5.95 15.97 -4.42
CA VAL A 295 -7.28 15.41 -4.65
C VAL A 295 -7.14 14.12 -5.44
N VAL A 296 -7.64 13.04 -4.89
CA VAL A 296 -7.71 11.72 -5.55
C VAL A 296 -9.14 11.52 -6.03
N VAL A 297 -9.33 11.57 -7.34
CA VAL A 297 -10.60 11.21 -7.99
C VAL A 297 -10.62 9.70 -8.19
N LYS A 298 -11.52 9.01 -7.51
CA LYS A 298 -11.71 7.56 -7.63
C LYS A 298 -12.59 7.22 -8.83
N GLU A 299 -12.31 6.10 -9.50
CA GLU A 299 -13.32 5.51 -10.37
C GLU A 299 -14.56 5.19 -9.51
N GLY A 300 -15.73 5.62 -9.97
CA GLY A 300 -16.97 5.31 -9.29
C GLY A 300 -17.08 3.79 -9.14
N GLY A 301 -17.06 3.29 -7.90
CA GLY A 301 -17.41 1.91 -7.63
C GLY A 301 -18.85 1.70 -8.07
N THR A 302 -19.11 0.71 -8.88
CA THR A 302 -20.44 0.12 -8.98
C THR A 302 -20.76 -0.40 -7.59
N GLU A 303 -21.75 0.22 -6.91
CA GLU A 303 -22.39 -0.34 -5.72
C GLU A 303 -22.86 -1.79 -5.96
#